data_1142e71f63f191d2ba63efe60ea7a412
#
_entry.id   1142e71f63f191d2ba63efe60ea7a412
#
_cell.length_a   1.000
_cell.length_b   1.000
_cell.length_c   1.000
_cell.angle_alpha   90.00
_cell.angle_beta   90.00
_cell.angle_gamma   90.00
#
_symmetry.space_group_name_H-M   'P 1'
#
loop_
_entity.id
_entity.type
_entity.pdbx_description
1 polymer ?
#
loop_
_entity_poly.entity_id
_entity_poly.type
_entity_poly.pdbx_seq_one_letter_code
_entity_poly.pdbx_strand_id
1 'polypeptide(L)'
;LVIKSGSTPTTAMTFSGANVTLAGNLTVSGTTTTVNSTTVNLNDHNIVLDSGNDTSAVINGAGITIEGGSGDDATFTYNTTGPQFELKLGSSFEDLQTAKLTATELDISGDVDVDGTLETDALSINGTTVTSTGAELNILDGVTSTATELNLVDGSSAGTIVNSKAVIYGSSGEVNATTLQI
;
A
#
# COMPACT_ATOMS: atom_id res chain seq x y z
N LEU A 1 21.95 18.53 46.25
CA LEU A 1 23.23 17.87 45.95
C LEU A 1 23.64 18.21 44.53
N VAL A 2 24.88 18.68 44.38
CA VAL A 2 25.48 18.95 43.07
C VAL A 2 26.67 18.04 42.91
N ILE A 3 26.72 17.25 41.84
CA ILE A 3 27.86 16.39 41.49
C ILE A 3 28.67 17.11 40.40
N LYS A 4 29.94 17.27 40.65
CA LYS A 4 30.89 17.93 39.74
C LYS A 4 32.01 16.99 39.37
N SER A 5 32.52 17.07 38.15
CA SER A 5 33.66 16.28 37.70
C SER A 5 34.63 17.11 36.85
N GLY A 6 35.87 16.63 36.76
CA GLY A 6 36.93 17.26 35.98
C GLY A 6 37.86 18.18 36.80
N SER A 7 38.97 18.60 36.17
CA SER A 7 39.97 19.48 36.80
C SER A 7 39.47 20.91 37.01
N THR A 8 38.53 21.36 36.13
CA THR A 8 37.71 22.55 36.33
C THR A 8 36.31 22.05 36.57
N PRO A 9 35.86 21.91 37.84
CA PRO A 9 34.59 21.26 38.14
C PRO A 9 33.41 21.99 37.53
N THR A 10 32.73 21.37 36.58
CA THR A 10 31.44 21.82 36.04
C THR A 10 30.29 21.03 36.64
N THR A 11 29.13 21.64 36.72
CA THR A 11 27.94 20.93 37.22
C THR A 11 27.56 19.84 36.21
N ALA A 12 27.62 18.57 36.62
CA ALA A 12 27.22 17.43 35.82
C ALA A 12 25.75 17.05 36.07
N MET A 13 25.26 17.25 37.30
CA MET A 13 23.92 16.87 37.70
C MET A 13 23.39 17.84 38.75
N THR A 14 22.17 18.25 38.66
CA THR A 14 21.46 19.09 39.63
C THR A 14 20.21 18.39 40.11
N PHE A 15 20.01 18.34 41.42
CA PHE A 15 18.77 17.92 42.07
C PHE A 15 18.02 19.17 42.53
N SER A 16 16.81 19.37 42.08
CA SER A 16 15.96 20.48 42.48
C SER A 16 14.56 19.94 42.81
N GLY A 17 14.24 19.86 44.09
CA GLY A 17 13.03 19.17 44.55
C GLY A 17 13.07 17.70 44.13
N ALA A 18 12.04 17.27 43.40
CA ALA A 18 11.91 15.91 42.83
C ALA A 18 12.56 15.76 41.45
N ASN A 19 13.12 16.83 40.87
CA ASN A 19 13.65 16.81 39.49
C ASN A 19 15.17 16.63 39.47
N VAL A 20 15.65 15.92 38.42
CA VAL A 20 17.06 15.76 38.11
C VAL A 20 17.32 16.36 36.73
N THR A 21 18.28 17.29 36.64
CA THR A 21 18.74 17.84 35.35
C THR A 21 20.19 17.45 35.12
N LEU A 22 20.45 16.84 33.99
CA LEU A 22 21.78 16.52 33.48
C LEU A 22 22.25 17.63 32.53
N ALA A 23 23.42 18.21 32.77
CA ALA A 23 23.96 19.28 31.92
C ALA A 23 24.61 18.75 30.61
N GLY A 24 24.79 17.45 30.51
CA GLY A 24 25.40 16.76 29.40
C GLY A 24 24.63 15.49 29.02
N ASN A 25 25.27 14.60 28.29
CA ASN A 25 24.70 13.35 27.85
C ASN A 25 24.48 12.37 29.00
N LEU A 26 23.41 11.60 28.94
CA LEU A 26 23.16 10.43 29.77
C LEU A 26 23.50 9.17 28.97
N THR A 27 24.45 8.38 29.47
CA THR A 27 24.73 7.03 28.98
C THR A 27 24.30 6.03 30.05
N VAL A 28 23.37 5.15 29.70
CA VAL A 28 22.94 4.06 30.56
C VAL A 28 23.44 2.75 29.95
N SER A 29 24.40 2.13 30.66
CA SER A 29 24.99 0.85 30.25
C SER A 29 24.32 -0.28 31.03
N GLY A 30 23.41 -0.97 30.36
CA GLY A 30 22.63 -2.06 30.96
C GLY A 30 21.80 -2.76 29.92
N THR A 31 21.11 -3.82 30.33
CA THR A 31 20.21 -4.60 29.44
C THR A 31 18.83 -4.00 29.34
N THR A 32 18.40 -3.21 30.31
CA THR A 32 17.07 -2.60 30.34
C THR A 32 17.10 -1.23 30.98
N THR A 33 16.44 -0.25 30.37
CA THR A 33 16.14 1.06 30.98
C THR A 33 14.64 1.23 31.01
N THR A 34 14.06 1.40 32.21
CA THR A 34 12.63 1.63 32.38
C THR A 34 12.36 3.10 32.68
N VAL A 35 11.48 3.71 31.90
CA VAL A 35 10.98 5.06 32.10
C VAL A 35 9.49 4.98 32.43
N ASN A 36 9.12 5.12 33.72
CA ASN A 36 7.72 5.14 34.17
C ASN A 36 7.17 6.57 34.10
N SER A 37 6.70 6.94 32.94
CA SER A 37 6.15 8.28 32.66
C SER A 37 4.92 8.15 31.80
N THR A 38 3.94 9.03 31.96
CA THR A 38 2.77 9.10 31.07
C THR A 38 3.13 9.61 29.68
N THR A 39 4.23 10.37 29.57
CA THR A 39 4.70 10.94 28.31
C THR A 39 6.22 11.05 28.31
N VAL A 40 6.86 10.62 27.26
CA VAL A 40 8.25 10.88 26.97
C VAL A 40 8.33 11.90 25.82
N ASN A 41 8.77 13.13 26.13
CA ASN A 41 8.99 14.18 25.12
C ASN A 41 10.42 14.13 24.62
N LEU A 42 10.59 13.91 23.32
CA LEU A 42 11.88 13.93 22.65
C LEU A 42 11.91 15.17 21.74
N ASN A 43 12.89 16.04 21.95
CA ASN A 43 13.12 17.22 21.10
C ASN A 43 14.14 16.93 19.99
N ASP A 44 14.31 15.68 19.65
CA ASP A 44 15.25 15.20 18.66
C ASP A 44 14.52 14.88 17.34
N HIS A 45 15.25 14.96 16.21
CA HIS A 45 14.68 14.63 14.90
C HIS A 45 14.59 13.11 14.66
N ASN A 46 15.41 12.31 15.35
CA ASN A 46 15.53 10.88 15.15
C ASN A 46 15.55 10.10 16.45
N ILE A 47 14.94 8.93 16.44
CA ILE A 47 15.17 7.87 17.43
C ILE A 47 15.99 6.78 16.71
N VAL A 48 17.18 6.51 17.21
CA VAL A 48 18.03 5.44 16.69
C VAL A 48 17.81 4.19 17.52
N LEU A 49 17.20 3.18 16.92
CA LEU A 49 17.02 1.86 17.53
C LEU A 49 18.10 0.92 17.02
N ASP A 50 18.52 -0.02 17.88
CA ASP A 50 19.49 -1.07 17.56
C ASP A 50 20.81 -0.53 17.00
N SER A 51 21.38 0.51 17.66
CA SER A 51 22.60 1.19 17.26
C SER A 51 23.84 0.33 17.51
N GLY A 52 24.84 0.46 16.63
CA GLY A 52 26.14 -0.20 16.77
C GLY A 52 26.23 -1.53 16.03
N ASN A 53 25.28 -1.84 15.15
CA ASN A 53 25.32 -3.02 14.30
C ASN A 53 26.21 -2.83 13.08
N ASP A 54 26.95 -3.86 12.71
CA ASP A 54 27.84 -3.86 11.55
C ASP A 54 27.11 -4.26 10.25
N THR A 55 25.97 -4.93 10.36
CA THR A 55 25.19 -5.42 9.19
C THR A 55 23.69 -5.32 9.43
N SER A 56 22.93 -5.16 8.34
CA SER A 56 21.46 -5.17 8.39
C SER A 56 20.85 -6.54 8.73
N ALA A 57 21.64 -7.62 8.71
CA ALA A 57 21.12 -8.96 8.99
C ALA A 57 20.71 -9.15 10.46
N VAL A 58 21.26 -8.35 11.37
CA VAL A 58 21.02 -8.48 12.84
C VAL A 58 19.84 -7.64 13.34
N ILE A 59 19.27 -6.75 12.53
CA ILE A 59 18.16 -5.86 12.92
C ILE A 59 16.78 -6.52 12.81
N ASN A 60 16.72 -7.83 12.66
CA ASN A 60 15.44 -8.55 12.59
C ASN A 60 14.65 -8.36 13.88
N GLY A 61 13.42 -7.89 13.77
CA GLY A 61 12.55 -7.60 14.90
C GLY A 61 12.82 -6.24 15.58
N ALA A 62 13.82 -5.46 15.12
CA ALA A 62 14.03 -4.12 15.63
C ALA A 62 12.86 -3.19 15.29
N GLY A 63 12.36 -2.44 16.26
CA GLY A 63 11.22 -1.55 16.06
C GLY A 63 10.55 -1.10 17.34
N ILE A 64 9.26 -0.86 17.27
CA ILE A 64 8.42 -0.37 18.38
C ILE A 64 7.43 -1.46 18.75
N THR A 65 7.32 -1.75 20.04
CA THR A 65 6.31 -2.65 20.60
C THR A 65 5.41 -1.86 21.54
N ILE A 66 4.11 -2.07 21.38
CA ILE A 66 3.07 -1.60 22.30
C ILE A 66 2.54 -2.83 23.02
N GLU A 67 2.86 -2.95 24.30
CA GLU A 67 2.50 -4.13 25.10
C GLU A 67 0.99 -4.24 25.29
N GLY A 68 0.41 -5.36 24.95
CA GLY A 68 -1.00 -5.71 25.14
C GLY A 68 -1.33 -6.29 26.51
N GLY A 69 -0.36 -6.37 27.42
CA GLY A 69 -0.50 -6.92 28.76
C GLY A 69 -0.75 -8.43 28.75
N SER A 70 -1.97 -8.88 29.03
CA SER A 70 -2.35 -10.29 28.92
C SER A 70 -2.80 -10.69 27.50
N GLY A 71 -2.92 -9.75 26.58
CA GLY A 71 -3.23 -9.96 25.17
C GLY A 71 -1.98 -9.90 24.30
N ASP A 72 -2.19 -9.92 23.00
CA ASP A 72 -1.11 -9.82 22.01
C ASP A 72 -0.54 -8.41 21.95
N ASP A 73 0.77 -8.29 21.69
CA ASP A 73 1.46 -7.04 21.51
C ASP A 73 1.26 -6.50 20.08
N ALA A 74 1.05 -5.18 19.97
CA ALA A 74 1.09 -4.50 18.68
C ALA A 74 2.51 -4.04 18.36
N THR A 75 3.00 -4.36 17.16
CA THR A 75 4.38 -4.08 16.76
C THR A 75 4.47 -3.36 15.43
N PHE A 76 5.47 -2.48 15.33
CA PHE A 76 6.00 -1.96 14.06
C PHE A 76 7.49 -2.28 14.01
N THR A 77 7.85 -3.32 13.29
CA THR A 77 9.19 -3.91 13.32
C THR A 77 9.72 -4.18 11.92
N TYR A 78 11.06 -4.30 11.80
CA TYR A 78 11.71 -4.66 10.55
C TYR A 78 11.93 -6.17 10.46
N ASN A 79 11.53 -6.79 9.35
CA ASN A 79 11.77 -8.19 9.03
C ASN A 79 12.90 -8.31 7.99
N THR A 80 13.93 -9.10 8.31
CA THR A 80 15.10 -9.28 7.41
C THR A 80 14.92 -10.43 6.42
N THR A 81 13.97 -11.34 6.63
CA THR A 81 13.74 -12.49 5.73
C THR A 81 13.05 -12.04 4.43
N GLY A 82 12.05 -11.15 4.53
CA GLY A 82 11.54 -10.39 3.39
C GLY A 82 11.75 -8.92 3.72
N PRO A 83 12.85 -8.25 3.28
CA PRO A 83 13.25 -6.95 3.78
C PRO A 83 12.13 -5.92 3.74
N GLN A 84 11.38 -5.78 4.84
CA GLN A 84 10.17 -4.94 4.91
C GLN A 84 9.85 -4.53 6.35
N PHE A 85 9.11 -3.44 6.50
CA PHE A 85 8.47 -3.10 7.76
C PHE A 85 7.14 -3.82 7.88
N GLU A 86 6.84 -4.32 9.09
CA GLU A 86 5.62 -5.06 9.39
C GLU A 86 4.85 -4.41 10.52
N LEU A 87 3.53 -4.26 10.32
CA LEU A 87 2.56 -3.92 11.35
C LEU A 87 1.85 -5.20 11.76
N LYS A 88 1.90 -5.56 13.04
CA LYS A 88 1.32 -6.81 13.55
C LYS A 88 0.63 -6.61 14.90
N LEU A 89 -0.37 -7.47 15.17
CA LEU A 89 -0.88 -7.78 16.49
C LEU A 89 -0.63 -9.28 16.73
N GLY A 90 0.28 -9.59 17.66
CA GLY A 90 0.80 -10.94 17.82
C GLY A 90 1.46 -11.45 16.53
N SER A 91 0.90 -12.50 15.92
CA SER A 91 1.39 -13.08 14.67
C SER A 91 0.67 -12.61 13.41
N SER A 92 -0.45 -11.86 13.55
CA SER A 92 -1.29 -11.40 12.44
C SER A 92 -0.85 -10.04 11.94
N PHE A 93 -0.90 -9.83 10.61
CA PHE A 93 -0.74 -8.50 10.04
C PHE A 93 -1.96 -7.64 10.34
N GLU A 94 -1.73 -6.34 10.54
CA GLU A 94 -2.73 -5.34 10.83
C GLU A 94 -2.87 -4.30 9.73
N ASP A 95 -4.03 -3.65 9.68
CA ASP A 95 -4.37 -2.62 8.70
C ASP A 95 -3.60 -1.32 8.94
N LEU A 96 -3.23 -0.64 7.86
CA LEU A 96 -2.75 0.74 7.88
C LEU A 96 -3.86 1.69 7.43
N GLN A 97 -4.45 2.44 8.37
CA GLN A 97 -5.40 3.50 8.05
C GLN A 97 -4.67 4.83 7.81
N THR A 98 -4.80 5.40 6.63
CA THR A 98 -4.19 6.68 6.26
C THR A 98 -5.14 7.50 5.38
N ALA A 99 -5.05 8.84 5.47
CA ALA A 99 -5.84 9.73 4.61
C ALA A 99 -5.39 9.69 3.15
N LYS A 100 -4.09 9.49 2.90
CA LYS A 100 -3.49 9.36 1.58
C LYS A 100 -2.23 8.52 1.65
N LEU A 101 -2.10 7.55 0.77
CA LEU A 101 -0.86 6.81 0.54
C LEU A 101 -0.22 7.32 -0.76
N THR A 102 1.05 7.73 -0.69
CA THR A 102 1.86 8.08 -1.88
C THR A 102 2.99 7.07 -1.98
N ALA A 103 3.03 6.32 -3.05
CA ALA A 103 4.06 5.33 -3.32
C ALA A 103 4.51 5.44 -4.79
N THR A 104 5.76 5.09 -5.05
CA THR A 104 6.28 5.00 -6.43
C THR A 104 5.71 3.78 -7.14
N GLU A 105 5.53 2.71 -6.39
CA GLU A 105 4.94 1.44 -6.83
C GLU A 105 4.10 0.87 -5.69
N LEU A 106 2.96 0.27 -6.02
CA LEU A 106 2.11 -0.43 -5.08
C LEU A 106 1.86 -1.84 -5.61
N ASP A 107 2.49 -2.83 -4.97
CA ASP A 107 2.31 -4.24 -5.26
C ASP A 107 1.30 -4.85 -4.29
N ILE A 108 0.18 -5.35 -4.82
CA ILE A 108 -0.90 -5.94 -4.04
C ILE A 108 -1.06 -7.40 -4.48
N SER A 109 -0.75 -8.32 -3.58
CA SER A 109 -0.87 -9.76 -3.83
C SER A 109 -2.29 -10.32 -3.64
N GLY A 110 -3.21 -9.52 -3.10
CA GLY A 110 -4.62 -9.86 -2.90
C GLY A 110 -5.56 -9.06 -3.78
N ASP A 111 -6.82 -9.00 -3.38
CA ASP A 111 -7.85 -8.23 -4.06
C ASP A 111 -7.71 -6.73 -3.76
N VAL A 112 -8.19 -5.89 -4.69
CA VAL A 112 -8.31 -4.44 -4.52
C VAL A 112 -9.80 -4.09 -4.53
N ASP A 113 -10.29 -3.56 -3.41
CA ASP A 113 -11.63 -3.01 -3.29
C ASP A 113 -11.56 -1.48 -3.26
N VAL A 114 -12.29 -0.82 -4.16
CA VAL A 114 -12.32 0.64 -4.29
C VAL A 114 -13.75 1.12 -4.16
N ASP A 115 -14.13 1.64 -3.00
CA ASP A 115 -15.45 2.22 -2.75
C ASP A 115 -15.76 3.48 -3.56
N GLY A 116 -14.75 4.12 -4.11
CA GLY A 116 -14.84 5.34 -4.89
C GLY A 116 -14.51 5.15 -6.36
N THR A 117 -13.92 6.16 -6.96
CA THR A 117 -13.45 6.15 -8.35
C THR A 117 -12.01 5.68 -8.43
N LEU A 118 -11.72 4.71 -9.27
CA LEU A 118 -10.36 4.38 -9.69
C LEU A 118 -10.00 5.21 -10.92
N GLU A 119 -9.10 6.18 -10.76
CA GLU A 119 -8.53 6.97 -11.85
C GLU A 119 -7.11 6.47 -12.13
N THR A 120 -6.81 6.19 -13.39
CA THR A 120 -5.51 5.69 -13.84
C THR A 120 -5.17 6.25 -15.21
N ASP A 121 -3.89 6.59 -15.43
CA ASP A 121 -3.39 7.08 -16.71
C ASP A 121 -3.35 5.97 -17.77
N ALA A 122 -3.17 4.71 -17.36
CA ALA A 122 -3.18 3.53 -18.22
C ALA A 122 -3.71 2.31 -17.45
N LEU A 123 -4.57 1.53 -18.07
CA LEU A 123 -5.03 0.26 -17.55
C LEU A 123 -4.38 -0.88 -18.34
N SER A 124 -3.71 -1.79 -17.64
CA SER A 124 -3.19 -3.04 -18.23
C SER A 124 -3.80 -4.24 -17.52
N ILE A 125 -4.29 -5.20 -18.28
CA ILE A 125 -4.85 -6.44 -17.75
C ILE A 125 -3.99 -7.60 -18.24
N ASN A 126 -3.37 -8.31 -17.32
CA ASN A 126 -2.48 -9.44 -17.62
C ASN A 126 -1.39 -9.06 -18.66
N GLY A 127 -0.74 -7.91 -18.46
CA GLY A 127 0.32 -7.41 -19.35
C GLY A 127 -0.15 -6.79 -20.67
N THR A 128 -1.45 -6.80 -20.97
CA THR A 128 -2.03 -6.18 -22.16
C THR A 128 -2.65 -4.84 -21.82
N THR A 129 -2.17 -3.78 -22.43
CA THR A 129 -2.72 -2.43 -22.24
C THR A 129 -4.09 -2.32 -22.90
N VAL A 130 -5.09 -1.84 -22.14
CA VAL A 130 -6.41 -1.48 -22.66
C VAL A 130 -6.25 -0.15 -23.39
N THR A 131 -6.45 -0.16 -24.70
CA THR A 131 -6.35 1.03 -25.56
C THR A 131 -7.67 1.72 -25.79
N SER A 132 -8.80 1.06 -25.44
CA SER A 132 -10.14 1.65 -25.55
C SER A 132 -10.31 2.79 -24.56
N THR A 133 -10.87 3.89 -25.03
CA THR A 133 -11.29 5.01 -24.20
C THR A 133 -12.48 4.62 -23.31
N GLY A 134 -12.72 5.33 -22.21
CA GLY A 134 -13.90 5.13 -21.39
C GLY A 134 -15.21 5.29 -22.17
N ALA A 135 -15.25 6.20 -23.15
CA ALA A 135 -16.41 6.37 -24.03
C ALA A 135 -16.66 5.12 -24.91
N GLU A 136 -15.61 4.51 -25.45
CA GLU A 136 -15.71 3.28 -26.25
C GLU A 136 -16.10 2.07 -25.40
N LEU A 137 -15.61 1.97 -24.16
CA LEU A 137 -16.05 0.93 -23.23
C LEU A 137 -17.54 1.12 -22.86
N ASN A 138 -17.99 2.36 -22.67
CA ASN A 138 -19.37 2.66 -22.33
C ASN A 138 -20.37 2.37 -23.49
N ILE A 139 -19.91 2.24 -24.74
CA ILE A 139 -20.76 1.78 -25.87
C ILE A 139 -21.29 0.37 -25.62
N LEU A 140 -20.56 -0.44 -24.85
CA LEU A 140 -20.97 -1.81 -24.48
C LEU A 140 -21.91 -1.85 -23.27
N ASP A 141 -22.17 -0.71 -22.61
CA ASP A 141 -23.11 -0.65 -21.50
C ASP A 141 -24.52 -1.00 -21.96
N GLY A 142 -25.16 -1.94 -21.27
CA GLY A 142 -26.48 -2.47 -21.62
C GLY A 142 -26.50 -3.49 -22.77
N VAL A 143 -25.37 -3.81 -23.41
CA VAL A 143 -25.29 -4.88 -24.40
C VAL A 143 -25.44 -6.24 -23.71
N THR A 144 -26.49 -6.97 -24.05
CA THR A 144 -26.78 -8.32 -23.53
C THR A 144 -26.36 -9.43 -24.51
N SER A 145 -25.91 -9.06 -25.73
CA SER A 145 -25.45 -10.00 -26.74
C SER A 145 -24.15 -10.67 -26.31
N THR A 146 -24.05 -11.98 -26.54
CA THR A 146 -22.82 -12.73 -26.33
C THR A 146 -21.73 -12.36 -27.35
N ALA A 147 -20.49 -12.65 -27.09
CA ALA A 147 -19.39 -12.45 -28.05
C ALA A 147 -19.64 -13.20 -29.36
N THR A 148 -20.26 -14.40 -29.32
CA THR A 148 -20.63 -15.17 -30.52
C THR A 148 -21.67 -14.43 -31.38
N GLU A 149 -22.69 -13.83 -30.75
CA GLU A 149 -23.73 -13.06 -31.46
C GLU A 149 -23.15 -11.75 -32.01
N LEU A 150 -22.29 -11.04 -31.27
CA LEU A 150 -21.60 -9.84 -31.76
C LEU A 150 -20.72 -10.17 -32.97
N ASN A 151 -20.05 -11.32 -32.96
CA ASN A 151 -19.18 -11.76 -34.05
C ASN A 151 -19.97 -12.13 -35.33
N LEU A 152 -21.29 -12.27 -35.28
CA LEU A 152 -22.09 -12.38 -36.48
C LEU A 152 -22.18 -11.07 -37.28
N VAL A 153 -21.98 -9.93 -36.61
CA VAL A 153 -21.94 -8.62 -37.27
C VAL A 153 -20.59 -8.36 -37.94
N ASP A 154 -19.50 -8.90 -37.35
CA ASP A 154 -18.14 -8.76 -37.91
C ASP A 154 -18.07 -9.38 -39.33
N GLY A 155 -17.59 -8.59 -40.28
CA GLY A 155 -17.51 -9.00 -41.70
C GLY A 155 -18.88 -9.02 -42.43
N SER A 156 -19.97 -8.58 -41.79
CA SER A 156 -21.23 -8.32 -42.47
C SER A 156 -21.10 -7.11 -43.39
N SER A 157 -21.85 -7.11 -44.51
CA SER A 157 -21.89 -5.99 -45.47
C SER A 157 -23.31 -5.52 -45.67
N ALA A 158 -23.55 -4.22 -45.54
CA ALA A 158 -24.86 -3.63 -45.68
C ALA A 158 -25.41 -3.91 -47.10
N GLY A 159 -26.67 -4.36 -47.19
CA GLY A 159 -27.34 -4.69 -48.44
C GLY A 159 -26.92 -6.00 -49.08
N THR A 160 -25.99 -6.77 -48.49
CA THR A 160 -25.45 -8.02 -49.04
C THR A 160 -25.53 -9.15 -48.02
N ILE A 161 -25.91 -10.35 -48.46
CA ILE A 161 -25.87 -11.54 -47.62
C ILE A 161 -24.45 -12.10 -47.62
N VAL A 162 -23.89 -12.20 -46.42
CA VAL A 162 -22.61 -12.87 -46.15
C VAL A 162 -22.89 -14.16 -45.38
N ASN A 163 -22.38 -15.31 -45.84
CA ASN A 163 -22.64 -16.59 -45.21
C ASN A 163 -22.19 -16.59 -43.74
N SER A 164 -23.04 -17.14 -42.87
CA SER A 164 -22.79 -17.25 -41.42
C SER A 164 -22.62 -15.92 -40.70
N LYS A 165 -23.16 -14.83 -41.27
CA LYS A 165 -23.15 -13.49 -40.69
C LYS A 165 -24.54 -12.93 -40.55
N ALA A 166 -24.71 -11.89 -39.75
CA ALA A 166 -25.95 -11.15 -39.63
C ALA A 166 -26.25 -10.46 -40.94
N VAL A 167 -27.54 -10.39 -41.28
CA VAL A 167 -28.00 -9.63 -42.43
C VAL A 167 -28.25 -8.18 -42.04
N ILE A 168 -27.49 -7.28 -42.65
CA ILE A 168 -27.61 -5.82 -42.44
C ILE A 168 -28.25 -5.24 -43.68
N TYR A 169 -29.40 -4.55 -43.52
CA TYR A 169 -30.07 -3.89 -44.64
C TYR A 169 -29.20 -2.78 -45.25
N GLY A 170 -29.27 -2.60 -46.54
CA GLY A 170 -28.70 -1.45 -47.21
C GLY A 170 -29.44 -0.15 -46.87
N SER A 171 -28.93 0.99 -47.37
CA SER A 171 -29.42 2.32 -47.03
C SER A 171 -30.91 2.56 -47.46
N SER A 172 -31.40 1.79 -48.43
CA SER A 172 -32.80 1.84 -48.90
C SER A 172 -33.64 0.68 -48.36
N GLY A 173 -33.14 -0.09 -47.40
CA GLY A 173 -33.82 -1.24 -46.82
C GLY A 173 -33.69 -2.52 -47.64
N GLU A 174 -32.85 -2.56 -48.68
CA GLU A 174 -32.62 -3.71 -49.55
C GLU A 174 -31.64 -4.74 -48.96
N VAL A 175 -31.80 -6.00 -49.38
CA VAL A 175 -30.86 -7.10 -49.21
C VAL A 175 -30.65 -7.77 -50.54
N ASN A 176 -29.41 -7.79 -51.03
CA ASN A 176 -29.04 -8.49 -52.26
C ASN A 176 -28.68 -9.95 -51.97
N ALA A 177 -29.48 -10.87 -52.41
CA ALA A 177 -29.28 -12.30 -52.33
C ALA A 177 -29.04 -12.88 -53.74
N THR A 178 -28.02 -13.73 -53.87
CA THR A 178 -27.77 -14.44 -55.14
C THR A 178 -28.87 -15.50 -55.40
N THR A 179 -29.40 -16.07 -54.32
CA THR A 179 -30.47 -17.07 -54.36
C THR A 179 -31.38 -16.87 -53.14
N LEU A 180 -32.66 -16.78 -53.35
CA LEU A 180 -33.67 -16.83 -52.30
C LEU A 180 -34.37 -18.18 -52.39
N GLN A 181 -34.26 -19.02 -51.39
CA GLN A 181 -34.96 -20.27 -51.27
C GLN A 181 -36.18 -20.05 -50.38
N ILE A 182 -37.36 -20.26 -50.90
CA ILE A 182 -38.68 -20.11 -50.26
C ILE A 182 -39.27 -21.48 -50.01
#